data_df4c96f0eca4c89437c48009f844ce52
#
_entry.id   df4c96f0eca4c89437c48009f844ce52
#
_cell.length_a   1.000
_cell.length_b   1.000
_cell.length_c   1.000
_cell.angle_alpha   90.00
_cell.angle_beta   90.00
_cell.angle_gamma   90.00
#
_symmetry.space_group_name_H-M   'P 1'
#
loop_
_entity.id
_entity.type
_entity.pdbx_description
1 polymer ?
#
loop_
_entity_poly.entity_id
_entity_poly.type
_entity_poly.pdbx_seq_one_letter_code
_entity_poly.pdbx_strand_id
1 'polypeptide(L)'
;MESSASTCKSRDILSSRWRVFLLYWLPAIAIVVAGAPAISNGWRTIVWTVALATMAVACIVNALRCGRVHCYVTGPFFLLMALVALSYGLGILHLGANGWNLLGLIGLVGTLALWYLPEMFFGKYRQRN
;
A
#
# COMPACT_ATOMS: atom_id res chain seq x y z
N MET A 1 25.60 0.02 -17.63
CA MET A 1 24.67 0.60 -16.65
C MET A 1 23.23 0.77 -17.18
N GLU A 2 23.04 1.10 -18.42
CA GLU A 2 21.69 1.20 -19.04
C GLU A 2 20.97 -0.14 -19.16
N SER A 3 21.68 -1.25 -19.33
CA SER A 3 21.09 -2.60 -19.47
C SER A 3 20.33 -3.07 -18.21
N SER A 4 20.78 -2.72 -17.00
CA SER A 4 20.10 -3.13 -15.77
C SER A 4 18.80 -2.35 -15.52
N ALA A 5 18.78 -1.06 -15.87
CA ALA A 5 17.61 -0.20 -15.72
C ALA A 5 16.50 -0.57 -16.72
N SER A 6 16.87 -0.93 -17.96
CA SER A 6 15.93 -1.36 -19.00
C SER A 6 15.29 -2.72 -18.68
N THR A 7 16.10 -3.66 -18.16
CA THR A 7 15.62 -4.98 -17.71
C THR A 7 14.67 -4.87 -16.51
N CYS A 8 14.93 -3.93 -15.61
CA CYS A 8 14.05 -3.68 -14.46
C CYS A 8 12.72 -3.08 -14.89
N LYS A 9 12.72 -2.17 -15.86
CA LYS A 9 11.49 -1.56 -16.41
C LYS A 9 10.55 -2.59 -17.04
N SER A 10 11.08 -3.62 -17.69
CA SER A 10 10.27 -4.70 -18.28
C SER A 10 9.69 -5.67 -17.23
N ARG A 11 10.33 -5.81 -16.07
CA ARG A 11 9.90 -6.66 -14.94
C ARG A 11 9.05 -5.92 -13.90
N ASP A 12 8.98 -4.59 -13.98
CA ASP A 12 8.23 -3.76 -13.05
C ASP A 12 6.72 -4.01 -13.24
N ILE A 13 6.07 -4.52 -12.20
CA ILE A 13 4.61 -4.75 -12.17
C ILE A 13 3.87 -3.43 -12.38
N LEU A 14 4.45 -2.33 -11.92
CA LEU A 14 3.89 -0.97 -12.04
C LEU A 14 4.14 -0.32 -13.41
N SER A 15 4.83 -0.97 -14.33
CA SER A 15 5.02 -0.46 -15.69
C SER A 15 3.74 -0.50 -16.53
N SER A 16 2.81 -1.39 -16.21
CA SER A 16 1.53 -1.54 -16.90
C SER A 16 0.43 -0.74 -16.19
N ARG A 17 -0.24 0.19 -16.89
CA ARG A 17 -1.36 0.99 -16.37
C ARG A 17 -2.47 0.12 -15.79
N TRP A 18 -2.77 -1.00 -16.43
CA TRP A 18 -3.82 -1.93 -15.99
C TRP A 18 -3.47 -2.62 -14.67
N ARG A 19 -2.23 -3.03 -14.50
CA ARG A 19 -1.76 -3.64 -13.25
C ARG A 19 -1.74 -2.64 -12.10
N VAL A 20 -1.32 -1.40 -12.36
CA VAL A 20 -1.41 -0.31 -11.37
C VAL A 20 -2.85 -0.08 -10.96
N PHE A 21 -3.77 -0.06 -11.93
CA PHE A 21 -5.19 0.11 -11.63
C PHE A 21 -5.71 -1.02 -10.74
N LEU A 22 -5.48 -2.29 -11.10
CA LEU A 22 -5.97 -3.45 -10.34
C LEU A 22 -5.32 -3.59 -8.94
N LEU A 23 -4.05 -3.27 -8.80
CA LEU A 23 -3.30 -3.53 -7.57
C LEU A 23 -3.28 -2.35 -6.60
N TYR A 24 -3.57 -1.13 -7.06
CA TYR A 24 -3.52 0.08 -6.23
C TYR A 24 -4.83 0.86 -6.27
N TRP A 25 -5.32 1.22 -7.45
CA TRP A 25 -6.52 2.04 -7.56
C TRP A 25 -7.78 1.30 -7.12
N LEU A 26 -7.95 0.05 -7.54
CA LEU A 26 -9.11 -0.76 -7.16
C LEU A 26 -9.16 -1.00 -5.64
N PRO A 27 -8.08 -1.45 -4.97
CA PRO A 27 -8.06 -1.54 -3.50
C PRO A 27 -8.27 -0.20 -2.80
N ALA A 28 -7.68 0.89 -3.31
CA ALA A 28 -7.88 2.22 -2.74
C ALA A 28 -9.35 2.68 -2.82
N ILE A 29 -10.00 2.48 -3.96
CA ILE A 29 -11.42 2.76 -4.14
C ILE A 29 -12.26 1.89 -3.18
N ALA A 30 -11.94 0.60 -3.07
CA ALA A 30 -12.63 -0.32 -2.16
C ALA A 30 -12.53 0.15 -0.69
N ILE A 31 -11.36 0.64 -0.26
CA ILE A 31 -11.15 1.21 1.08
C ILE A 31 -12.05 2.43 1.30
N VAL A 32 -12.09 3.36 0.33
CA VAL A 32 -12.92 4.57 0.41
C VAL A 32 -14.40 4.21 0.50
N VAL A 33 -14.87 3.31 -0.37
CA VAL A 33 -16.28 2.86 -0.39
C VAL A 33 -16.63 2.14 0.91
N ALA A 34 -15.77 1.24 1.39
CA ALA A 34 -15.97 0.53 2.65
C ALA A 34 -15.90 1.46 3.88
N GLY A 35 -15.29 2.65 3.75
CA GLY A 35 -15.27 3.69 4.77
C GLY A 35 -16.63 4.36 4.99
N ALA A 36 -17.60 4.19 4.09
CA ALA A 36 -18.93 4.80 4.22
C ALA A 36 -19.65 4.34 5.48
N PRO A 37 -20.37 5.25 6.18
CA PRO A 37 -21.02 4.93 7.46
C PRO A 37 -22.11 3.85 7.36
N ALA A 38 -22.67 3.63 6.17
CA ALA A 38 -23.66 2.60 5.91
C ALA A 38 -23.11 1.17 5.90
N ILE A 39 -21.78 1.00 5.81
CA ILE A 39 -21.13 -0.31 5.76
C ILE A 39 -20.91 -0.86 7.16
N SER A 40 -21.31 -2.11 7.39
CA SER A 40 -21.10 -2.77 8.67
C SER A 40 -19.63 -2.91 9.03
N ASN A 41 -19.31 -2.92 10.33
CA ASN A 41 -17.92 -3.01 10.80
C ASN A 41 -17.23 -4.28 10.30
N GLY A 42 -17.90 -5.40 10.21
CA GLY A 42 -17.34 -6.66 9.71
C GLY A 42 -16.88 -6.55 8.24
N TRP A 43 -17.74 -6.05 7.36
CA TRP A 43 -17.39 -5.85 5.96
C TRP A 43 -16.27 -4.83 5.78
N ARG A 44 -16.31 -3.74 6.53
CA ARG A 44 -15.25 -2.73 6.54
C ARG A 44 -13.91 -3.34 6.91
N THR A 45 -13.88 -4.14 7.98
CA THR A 45 -12.66 -4.84 8.43
C THR A 45 -12.11 -5.76 7.35
N ILE A 46 -12.95 -6.58 6.73
CA ILE A 46 -12.52 -7.51 5.67
C ILE A 46 -11.97 -6.75 4.48
N VAL A 47 -12.71 -5.78 3.95
CA VAL A 47 -12.32 -5.02 2.75
C VAL A 47 -11.02 -4.26 2.99
N TRP A 48 -10.88 -3.56 4.12
CA TRP A 48 -9.67 -2.82 4.45
C TRP A 48 -8.47 -3.74 4.60
N THR A 49 -8.61 -4.84 5.33
CA THR A 49 -7.52 -5.80 5.54
C THR A 49 -7.06 -6.42 4.22
N VAL A 50 -7.99 -6.91 3.40
CA VAL A 50 -7.66 -7.55 2.12
C VAL A 50 -7.06 -6.54 1.14
N ALA A 51 -7.63 -5.33 1.04
CA ALA A 51 -7.12 -4.30 0.14
C ALA A 51 -5.70 -3.87 0.52
N LEU A 52 -5.45 -3.57 1.80
CA LEU A 52 -4.12 -3.18 2.29
C LEU A 52 -3.10 -4.33 2.16
N ALA A 53 -3.50 -5.57 2.44
CA ALA A 53 -2.64 -6.74 2.25
C ALA A 53 -2.27 -6.94 0.77
N THR A 54 -3.22 -6.75 -0.15
CA THR A 54 -2.96 -6.82 -1.60
C THR A 54 -1.94 -5.77 -2.04
N MET A 55 -2.11 -4.53 -1.58
CA MET A 55 -1.16 -3.44 -1.86
C MET A 55 0.22 -3.74 -1.25
N ALA A 56 0.27 -4.28 -0.03
CA ALA A 56 1.51 -4.68 0.64
C ALA A 56 2.27 -5.75 -0.17
N VAL A 57 1.60 -6.83 -0.56
CA VAL A 57 2.19 -7.91 -1.34
C VAL A 57 2.67 -7.41 -2.69
N ALA A 58 1.87 -6.60 -3.39
CA ALA A 58 2.26 -6.01 -4.67
C ALA A 58 3.52 -5.15 -4.55
N CYS A 59 3.63 -4.30 -3.51
CA CYS A 59 4.83 -3.51 -3.23
C CYS A 59 6.03 -4.38 -2.88
N ILE A 60 5.89 -5.36 -1.99
CA ILE A 60 6.98 -6.23 -1.57
C ILE A 60 7.52 -7.02 -2.75
N VAL A 61 6.65 -7.63 -3.55
CA VAL A 61 7.05 -8.38 -4.75
C VAL A 61 7.75 -7.46 -5.75
N ASN A 62 7.25 -6.25 -5.95
CA ASN A 62 7.87 -5.30 -6.86
C ASN A 62 9.23 -4.79 -6.35
N ALA A 63 9.38 -4.59 -5.04
CA ALA A 63 10.65 -4.26 -4.41
C ALA A 63 11.69 -5.36 -4.64
N LEU A 64 11.31 -6.64 -4.43
CA LEU A 64 12.20 -7.79 -4.62
C LEU A 64 12.58 -8.01 -6.10
N ARG A 65 11.66 -7.72 -7.03
CA ARG A 65 11.88 -7.91 -8.46
C ARG A 65 12.72 -6.80 -9.09
N CYS A 66 12.40 -5.54 -8.77
CA CYS A 66 12.93 -4.38 -9.47
C CYS A 66 13.71 -3.41 -8.58
N GLY A 67 13.78 -3.64 -7.27
CA GLY A 67 14.51 -2.77 -6.37
C GLY A 67 13.96 -1.34 -6.31
N ARG A 68 12.64 -1.16 -6.53
CA ARG A 68 12.01 0.15 -6.48
C ARG A 68 11.99 0.68 -5.06
N VAL A 69 12.61 1.82 -4.83
CA VAL A 69 12.97 2.32 -3.48
C VAL A 69 11.73 2.53 -2.60
N HIS A 70 10.69 3.20 -3.11
CA HIS A 70 9.49 3.42 -2.30
C HIS A 70 8.79 2.12 -1.89
N CYS A 71 8.83 1.07 -2.74
CA CYS A 71 8.18 -0.21 -2.45
C CYS A 71 8.79 -0.95 -1.25
N TYR A 72 10.09 -0.72 -0.97
CA TYR A 72 10.74 -1.29 0.22
C TYR A 72 10.17 -0.75 1.52
N VAL A 73 9.69 0.47 1.52
CA VAL A 73 9.14 1.13 2.72
C VAL A 73 7.61 1.04 2.73
N THR A 74 6.98 1.26 1.58
CA THR A 74 5.52 1.27 1.45
C THR A 74 4.91 -0.13 1.62
N GLY A 75 5.62 -1.18 1.19
CA GLY A 75 5.17 -2.57 1.36
C GLY A 75 4.95 -2.94 2.83
N PRO A 76 5.99 -2.87 3.68
CA PRO A 76 5.86 -3.10 5.12
C PRO A 76 4.85 -2.15 5.80
N PHE A 77 4.76 -0.89 5.37
CA PHE A 77 3.78 0.05 5.88
C PHE A 77 2.34 -0.42 5.64
N PHE A 78 2.00 -0.84 4.41
CA PHE A 78 0.67 -1.37 4.12
C PHE A 78 0.39 -2.67 4.87
N LEU A 79 1.38 -3.53 5.06
CA LEU A 79 1.23 -4.74 5.86
C LEU A 79 0.91 -4.40 7.32
N LEU A 80 1.63 -3.45 7.91
CA LEU A 80 1.37 -2.98 9.25
C LEU A 80 -0.04 -2.37 9.36
N MET A 81 -0.43 -1.54 8.40
CA MET A 81 -1.78 -0.94 8.35
C MET A 81 -2.87 -2.00 8.22
N ALA A 82 -2.65 -3.09 7.47
CA ALA A 82 -3.57 -4.21 7.37
C ALA A 82 -3.77 -4.90 8.73
N LEU A 83 -2.69 -5.14 9.47
CA LEU A 83 -2.74 -5.75 10.81
C LEU A 83 -3.44 -4.83 11.81
N VAL A 84 -3.18 -3.52 11.78
CA VAL A 84 -3.84 -2.54 12.64
C VAL A 84 -5.34 -2.46 12.32
N ALA A 85 -5.71 -2.40 11.03
CA ALA A 85 -7.11 -2.39 10.61
C ALA A 85 -7.85 -3.67 11.04
N LEU A 86 -7.21 -4.83 10.92
CA LEU A 86 -7.76 -6.10 11.38
C LEU A 86 -7.95 -6.10 12.90
N SER A 87 -6.93 -5.71 13.66
CA SER A 87 -6.97 -5.68 15.12
C SER A 87 -8.03 -4.69 15.64
N TYR A 88 -8.17 -3.55 15.00
CA TYR A 88 -9.21 -2.57 15.33
C TYR A 88 -10.60 -3.10 14.99
N GLY A 89 -10.78 -3.70 13.82
CA GLY A 89 -12.06 -4.26 13.40
C GLY A 89 -12.53 -5.44 14.24
N LEU A 90 -11.60 -6.23 14.78
CA LEU A 90 -11.87 -7.33 15.73
C LEU A 90 -12.08 -6.85 17.18
N GLY A 91 -11.92 -5.55 17.45
CA GLY A 91 -12.08 -5.01 18.80
C GLY A 91 -10.89 -5.27 19.74
N ILE A 92 -9.77 -5.79 19.21
CA ILE A 92 -8.55 -6.00 20.00
C ILE A 92 -7.88 -4.66 20.31
N LEU A 93 -7.85 -3.76 19.33
CA LEU A 93 -7.28 -2.43 19.45
C LEU A 93 -8.40 -1.39 19.60
N HIS A 94 -8.28 -0.54 20.60
CA HIS A 94 -9.27 0.51 20.87
C HIS A 94 -8.76 1.87 20.43
N LEU A 95 -9.18 2.33 19.24
CA LEU A 95 -8.83 3.66 18.68
C LEU A 95 -9.96 4.69 18.85
N GLY A 96 -11.01 4.33 19.62
CA GLY A 96 -12.20 5.19 19.81
C GLY A 96 -13.15 5.20 18.62
N ALA A 97 -14.19 6.02 18.70
CA ALA A 97 -15.28 6.08 17.71
C ALA A 97 -14.83 6.50 16.31
N ASN A 98 -13.76 7.28 16.21
CA ASN A 98 -13.20 7.78 14.94
C ASN A 98 -12.02 6.96 14.41
N GLY A 99 -11.80 5.75 14.92
CA GLY A 99 -10.65 4.93 14.58
C GLY A 99 -10.50 4.65 13.08
N TRP A 100 -11.57 4.40 12.36
CA TRP A 100 -11.52 4.21 10.90
C TRP A 100 -11.09 5.46 10.14
N ASN A 101 -11.56 6.64 10.55
CA ASN A 101 -11.13 7.92 9.95
C ASN A 101 -9.64 8.20 10.24
N LEU A 102 -9.20 7.90 11.46
CA LEU A 102 -7.80 8.02 11.85
C LEU A 102 -6.91 7.08 11.03
N LEU A 103 -7.30 5.82 10.88
CA LEU A 103 -6.59 4.85 10.04
C LEU A 103 -6.55 5.29 8.57
N GLY A 104 -7.65 5.82 8.05
CA GLY A 104 -7.72 6.36 6.70
C GLY A 104 -6.77 7.55 6.50
N LEU A 105 -6.74 8.46 7.46
CA LEU A 105 -5.84 9.62 7.42
C LEU A 105 -4.37 9.20 7.49
N ILE A 106 -4.02 8.33 8.43
CA ILE A 106 -2.65 7.79 8.57
C ILE A 106 -2.26 7.03 7.29
N GLY A 107 -3.15 6.21 6.75
CA GLY A 107 -2.94 5.49 5.50
C GLY A 107 -2.67 6.41 4.32
N LEU A 108 -3.49 7.45 4.16
CA LEU A 108 -3.34 8.42 3.08
C LEU A 108 -2.04 9.23 3.20
N VAL A 109 -1.83 9.88 4.34
CA VAL A 109 -0.64 10.71 4.58
C VAL A 109 0.62 9.87 4.53
N GLY A 110 0.62 8.70 5.18
CA GLY A 110 1.74 7.77 5.15
C GLY A 110 2.08 7.29 3.74
N THR A 111 1.07 6.92 2.95
CA THR A 111 1.27 6.50 1.55
C THR A 111 1.90 7.60 0.70
N LEU A 112 1.39 8.83 0.80
CA LEU A 112 1.94 9.97 0.05
C LEU A 112 3.37 10.27 0.49
N ALA A 113 3.63 10.32 1.79
CA ALA A 113 4.96 10.58 2.32
C ALA A 113 5.97 9.51 1.90
N LEU A 114 5.61 8.23 2.07
CA LEU A 114 6.48 7.10 1.74
C LEU A 114 6.64 6.88 0.22
N TRP A 115 5.75 7.43 -0.58
CA TRP A 115 5.92 7.41 -2.04
C TRP A 115 6.90 8.49 -2.49
N TYR A 116 6.72 9.73 -2.05
CA TYR A 116 7.50 10.86 -2.53
C TYR A 116 8.88 10.98 -1.87
N LEU A 117 8.97 10.82 -0.54
CA LEU A 117 10.21 11.06 0.19
C LEU A 117 11.36 10.12 -0.20
N PRO A 118 11.18 8.78 -0.27
CA PRO A 118 12.28 7.89 -0.63
C PRO A 118 12.78 8.11 -2.06
N GLU A 119 11.88 8.37 -3.02
CA GLU A 119 12.28 8.62 -4.40
C GLU A 119 12.99 9.97 -4.56
N MET A 120 12.68 10.97 -3.73
CA MET A 120 13.34 12.26 -3.74
C MET A 120 14.76 12.19 -3.16
N PHE A 121 14.98 11.38 -2.11
CA PHE A 121 16.29 11.26 -1.45
C PHE A 121 17.21 10.20 -2.07
N PHE A 122 16.67 9.08 -2.52
CA PHE A 122 17.44 7.90 -2.97
C PHE A 122 17.29 7.57 -4.45
N GLY A 123 16.49 8.33 -5.19
CA GLY A 123 16.17 8.06 -6.58
C GLY A 123 15.15 6.91 -6.77
N LYS A 124 14.74 6.68 -8.02
CA LYS A 124 13.64 5.76 -8.37
C LYS A 124 13.96 4.27 -8.15
N TYR A 125 15.22 3.89 -8.39
CA TYR A 125 15.68 2.50 -8.30
C TYR A 125 16.94 2.40 -7.45
N ARG A 126 16.97 1.42 -6.55
CA ARG A 126 18.16 1.09 -5.77
C ARG A 126 19.20 0.48 -6.70
N GLN A 127 20.38 1.09 -6.80
CA GLN A 127 21.50 0.48 -7.51
C GLN A 127 21.96 -0.76 -6.75
N ARG A 128 21.81 -1.92 -7.37
CA ARG A 128 22.40 -3.18 -6.88
C ARG A 128 23.85 -3.20 -7.33
N ASN A 129 24.75 -2.93 -6.40
CA ASN A 129 26.17 -3.23 -6.60
C ASN A 129 26.39 -4.74 -6.56
#